data_4fea3a6d4d4d55701cb94747dfc7f5da
#
_entry.id   4fea3a6d4d4d55701cb94747dfc7f5da
#
_cell.length_a   1.000
_cell.length_b   1.000
_cell.length_c   1.000
_cell.angle_alpha   90.00
_cell.angle_beta   90.00
_cell.angle_gamma   90.00
#
_symmetry.space_group_name_H-M   'P 1'
#
loop_
_entity.id
_entity.type
_entity.pdbx_description
1 polymer ?
#
loop_
_entity_poly.entity_id
_entity_poly.type
_entity_poly.pdbx_seq_one_letter_code
_entity_poly.pdbx_strand_id
1 'polypeptide(L)'
;MTFISNHKQKIISSYISATISSHPKLEKHPTLPLVYQKNRNPHQVPILAGGGSGHEPAHIGYAGEGMLTAAIYGQLFTPPTRTEILESIRFLNNGHGVFIIVKNFEADIKEFSWAINTARQEGIKVGYSLAHDDISIEPHNRFQIRGRGLAGTILLHKILGYAAQNGADIEQLTDLGHELAPEIATIGFATKAASLPQATLPLFNLEEGNISYGIGIHGEEGYRIVPFQSSEILANEIISKLRLHYHWKKGDQFILLVNNLGTTSNLEMGIFINDLLQLLEIEGVTITFIKSGTFMTSLDMAGISVTLCPVKNKQWLEALNAPTTAFAW
;
A
#
# COMPACT_ATOMS: atom_id res chain seq x y z
N MET A 1 -8.76 -19.40 16.38
CA MET A 1 -7.86 -19.53 15.21
C MET A 1 -6.44 -19.80 15.64
N THR A 2 -5.64 -20.52 14.82
CA THR A 2 -4.24 -20.85 15.14
C THR A 2 -3.32 -20.05 14.22
N PHE A 3 -2.50 -19.18 14.83
CA PHE A 3 -1.44 -18.45 14.10
C PHE A 3 -0.07 -19.07 14.41
N ILE A 4 0.80 -19.10 13.41
CA ILE A 4 2.20 -19.48 13.59
C ILE A 4 2.91 -18.28 14.22
N SER A 5 2.82 -18.15 15.53
CA SER A 5 3.44 -17.06 16.27
C SER A 5 3.94 -17.55 17.64
N ASN A 6 4.96 -16.87 18.16
CA ASN A 6 5.48 -17.06 19.50
C ASN A 6 4.87 -16.03 20.45
N HIS A 7 5.67 -15.38 21.28
CA HIS A 7 5.22 -14.30 22.15
C HIS A 7 4.89 -13.04 21.35
N LYS A 8 3.75 -12.39 21.65
CA LYS A 8 3.27 -11.17 20.99
C LYS A 8 4.36 -10.11 20.80
N GLN A 9 5.21 -9.91 21.81
CA GLN A 9 6.31 -8.93 21.81
C GLN A 9 7.43 -9.25 20.80
N LYS A 10 7.51 -10.49 20.32
CA LYS A 10 8.58 -10.94 19.40
C LYS A 10 8.12 -11.07 17.95
N ILE A 11 6.83 -10.89 17.66
CA ILE A 11 6.28 -11.10 16.32
C ILE A 11 7.06 -10.26 15.29
N ILE A 12 7.12 -8.95 15.50
CA ILE A 12 7.75 -8.01 14.56
C ILE A 12 9.26 -8.23 14.45
N SER A 13 9.94 -8.34 15.58
CA SER A 13 11.41 -8.57 15.57
C SER A 13 11.79 -9.89 14.93
N SER A 14 10.97 -10.95 15.11
CA SER A 14 11.19 -12.24 14.46
C SER A 14 10.98 -12.16 12.95
N TYR A 15 9.90 -11.47 12.49
CA TYR A 15 9.66 -11.25 11.09
C TYR A 15 10.78 -10.45 10.42
N ILE A 16 11.19 -9.33 11.02
CA ILE A 16 12.33 -8.53 10.52
C ILE A 16 13.60 -9.37 10.43
N SER A 17 13.91 -10.16 11.46
CA SER A 17 15.13 -10.99 11.47
C SER A 17 15.11 -12.06 10.38
N ALA A 18 13.97 -12.72 10.17
CA ALA A 18 13.81 -13.71 9.10
C ALA A 18 13.94 -13.04 7.71
N THR A 19 13.33 -11.87 7.52
CA THR A 19 13.40 -11.11 6.26
C THR A 19 14.84 -10.73 5.93
N ILE A 20 15.61 -10.19 6.88
CA ILE A 20 17.02 -9.84 6.66
C ILE A 20 17.86 -11.07 6.32
N SER A 21 17.61 -12.21 6.99
CA SER A 21 18.32 -13.46 6.70
C SER A 21 18.05 -13.99 5.29
N SER A 22 16.84 -13.76 4.77
CA SER A 22 16.41 -14.23 3.45
C SER A 22 16.75 -13.23 2.32
N HIS A 23 17.00 -11.96 2.65
CA HIS A 23 17.24 -10.89 1.68
C HIS A 23 18.52 -10.11 2.00
N PRO A 24 19.69 -10.59 1.56
CA PRO A 24 21.01 -10.07 1.97
C PRO A 24 21.31 -8.64 1.49
N LYS A 25 20.50 -8.07 0.60
CA LYS A 25 20.57 -6.66 0.19
C LYS A 25 19.91 -5.69 1.19
N LEU A 26 19.24 -6.22 2.23
CA LEU A 26 18.58 -5.44 3.28
C LEU A 26 19.38 -5.54 4.59
N GLU A 27 19.28 -4.49 5.40
CA GLU A 27 19.77 -4.43 6.76
C GLU A 27 18.68 -3.91 7.70
N LYS A 28 18.76 -4.29 8.97
CA LYS A 28 17.93 -3.73 10.03
C LYS A 28 18.71 -2.70 10.85
N HIS A 29 18.03 -1.65 11.28
CA HIS A 29 18.60 -0.72 12.24
C HIS A 29 18.81 -1.42 13.61
N PRO A 30 19.91 -1.12 14.36
CA PRO A 30 20.19 -1.79 15.62
C PRO A 30 19.09 -1.66 16.68
N THR A 31 18.43 -0.52 16.76
CA THR A 31 17.47 -0.18 17.82
C THR A 31 16.05 0.16 17.31
N LEU A 32 15.92 0.61 16.05
CA LEU A 32 14.61 0.97 15.46
C LEU A 32 14.01 -0.21 14.71
N PRO A 33 12.67 -0.30 14.64
CA PRO A 33 11.97 -1.27 13.79
C PRO A 33 12.02 -0.85 12.30
N LEU A 34 13.23 -0.52 11.84
CA LEU A 34 13.53 0.01 10.52
C LEU A 34 14.37 -1.00 9.73
N VAL A 35 13.92 -1.30 8.52
CA VAL A 35 14.67 -2.08 7.53
C VAL A 35 14.99 -1.17 6.35
N TYR A 36 16.22 -1.25 5.87
CA TYR A 36 16.72 -0.37 4.81
C TYR A 36 17.64 -1.09 3.83
N GLN A 37 17.83 -0.50 2.66
CA GLN A 37 18.79 -1.00 1.66
C GLN A 37 20.21 -0.93 2.22
N LYS A 38 20.95 -2.04 2.15
CA LYS A 38 22.34 -2.14 2.62
C LYS A 38 23.26 -1.16 1.90
N ASN A 39 23.17 -1.10 0.58
CA ASN A 39 23.99 -0.26 -0.29
C ASN A 39 23.16 0.93 -0.80
N ARG A 40 22.85 1.86 0.12
CA ARG A 40 22.12 3.09 -0.24
C ARG A 40 22.97 4.00 -1.12
N ASN A 41 22.38 4.54 -2.19
CA ASN A 41 23.03 5.58 -2.98
C ASN A 41 23.07 6.91 -2.18
N PRO A 42 24.27 7.44 -1.85
CA PRO A 42 24.41 8.66 -1.05
C PRO A 42 23.93 9.92 -1.78
N HIS A 43 23.75 9.88 -3.10
CA HIS A 43 23.36 11.02 -3.94
C HIS A 43 21.86 11.01 -4.28
N GLN A 44 21.12 10.05 -3.78
CA GLN A 44 19.68 9.90 -4.01
C GLN A 44 18.90 10.40 -2.80
N VAL A 45 17.76 11.05 -3.03
CA VAL A 45 16.78 11.32 -1.97
C VAL A 45 16.24 9.98 -1.43
N PRO A 46 16.47 9.63 -0.17
CA PRO A 46 15.93 8.40 0.39
C PRO A 46 14.41 8.48 0.55
N ILE A 47 13.73 7.39 0.19
CA ILE A 47 12.27 7.26 0.36
C ILE A 47 11.98 6.33 1.53
N LEU A 48 11.23 6.86 2.51
CA LEU A 48 10.72 6.15 3.67
C LEU A 48 9.22 5.92 3.53
N ALA A 49 8.76 4.72 3.82
CA ALA A 49 7.35 4.43 4.06
C ALA A 49 7.20 3.52 5.27
N GLY A 50 5.98 3.38 5.77
CA GLY A 50 5.73 2.49 6.90
C GLY A 50 4.31 2.57 7.40
N GLY A 51 4.11 1.98 8.56
CA GLY A 51 2.82 1.88 9.23
C GLY A 51 2.79 0.69 10.17
N GLY A 52 1.59 0.26 10.58
CA GLY A 52 1.42 -0.95 11.36
C GLY A 52 1.89 -2.19 10.59
N SER A 53 2.32 -3.22 11.32
CA SER A 53 2.51 -4.56 10.77
C SER A 53 1.18 -5.31 10.67
N GLY A 54 1.18 -6.46 9.98
CA GLY A 54 -0.05 -7.21 9.64
C GLY A 54 -0.52 -6.99 8.21
N HIS A 55 0.29 -6.28 7.41
CA HIS A 55 0.02 -5.97 6.00
C HIS A 55 1.09 -6.56 5.07
N GLU A 56 1.90 -7.47 5.56
CA GLU A 56 3.03 -8.04 4.82
C GLU A 56 2.59 -8.55 3.43
N PRO A 57 3.44 -8.29 2.40
CA PRO A 57 4.82 -7.81 2.43
C PRO A 57 4.99 -6.29 2.58
N ALA A 58 3.92 -5.48 2.63
CA ALA A 58 4.03 -4.04 2.87
C ALA A 58 4.51 -3.78 4.33
N HIS A 59 5.52 -2.91 4.56
CA HIS A 59 6.21 -2.13 3.54
C HIS A 59 7.65 -2.66 3.28
N ILE A 60 8.20 -3.55 4.14
CA ILE A 60 9.58 -4.06 4.05
C ILE A 60 9.84 -4.74 2.69
N GLY A 61 8.85 -5.46 2.15
CA GLY A 61 8.98 -6.12 0.85
C GLY A 61 9.27 -5.18 -0.31
N TYR A 62 9.07 -3.89 -0.11
CA TYR A 62 9.30 -2.83 -1.10
C TYR A 62 10.58 -2.03 -0.84
N ALA A 63 11.35 -2.35 0.20
CA ALA A 63 12.68 -1.81 0.39
C ALA A 63 13.63 -2.43 -0.65
N GLY A 64 14.14 -1.62 -1.56
CA GLY A 64 14.99 -2.06 -2.67
C GLY A 64 15.23 -0.96 -3.68
N GLU A 65 16.29 -1.12 -4.48
CA GLU A 65 16.61 -0.19 -5.57
C GLU A 65 15.41 -0.03 -6.51
N GLY A 66 15.06 1.19 -6.88
CA GLY A 66 13.90 1.51 -7.72
C GLY A 66 12.56 1.52 -6.97
N MET A 67 12.57 1.36 -5.63
CA MET A 67 11.41 1.50 -4.76
C MET A 67 11.80 2.21 -3.45
N LEU A 68 11.39 1.70 -2.28
CA LEU A 68 11.72 2.34 -1.01
C LEU A 68 13.20 2.20 -0.64
N THR A 69 13.78 3.25 -0.07
CA THR A 69 15.10 3.17 0.57
C THR A 69 15.01 2.46 1.90
N ALA A 70 13.92 2.68 2.64
CA ALA A 70 13.67 2.08 3.93
C ALA A 70 12.18 1.93 4.23
N ALA A 71 11.86 0.97 5.10
CA ALA A 71 10.53 0.76 5.64
C ALA A 71 10.57 0.66 7.17
N ILE A 72 9.68 1.38 7.85
CA ILE A 72 9.54 1.35 9.31
C ILE A 72 8.24 0.65 9.72
N TYR A 73 8.32 -0.23 10.72
CA TYR A 73 7.18 -0.98 11.24
C TYR A 73 6.76 -0.52 12.63
N GLY A 74 5.44 -0.39 12.82
CA GLY A 74 4.81 -0.35 14.12
C GLY A 74 4.37 -1.73 14.61
N GLN A 75 3.62 -1.76 15.69
CA GLN A 75 2.97 -2.97 16.19
C GLN A 75 1.85 -3.42 15.23
N LEU A 76 1.25 -4.60 15.50
CA LEU A 76 0.14 -5.08 14.69
C LEU A 76 -0.97 -4.03 14.58
N PHE A 77 -1.27 -3.61 13.35
CA PHE A 77 -2.26 -2.59 12.98
C PHE A 77 -2.12 -1.25 13.74
N THR A 78 -0.92 -0.93 14.20
CA THR A 78 -0.61 0.32 14.92
C THR A 78 0.64 0.94 14.31
N PRO A 79 0.64 2.23 13.95
CA PRO A 79 1.81 2.88 13.37
C PRO A 79 3.02 2.87 14.31
N PRO A 80 4.25 3.04 13.79
CA PRO A 80 5.41 3.33 14.62
C PRO A 80 5.21 4.65 15.37
N THR A 81 5.89 4.79 16.50
CA THR A 81 5.83 6.01 17.28
C THR A 81 6.51 7.18 16.55
N ARG A 82 6.02 8.38 16.81
CA ARG A 82 6.59 9.62 16.24
C ARG A 82 8.09 9.76 16.45
N THR A 83 8.61 9.29 17.60
CA THR A 83 10.03 9.31 17.92
C THR A 83 10.80 8.32 17.04
N GLU A 84 10.29 7.11 16.83
CA GLU A 84 10.91 6.13 15.95
C GLU A 84 10.93 6.63 14.50
N ILE A 85 9.87 7.29 14.05
CA ILE A 85 9.80 7.91 12.71
C ILE A 85 10.84 9.04 12.59
N LEU A 86 10.92 9.94 13.57
CA LEU A 86 11.88 11.05 13.57
C LEU A 86 13.32 10.53 13.54
N GLU A 87 13.67 9.55 14.38
CA GLU A 87 14.99 8.92 14.38
C GLU A 87 15.31 8.25 13.04
N SER A 88 14.31 7.66 12.39
CA SER A 88 14.45 7.07 11.04
C SER A 88 14.72 8.14 9.99
N ILE A 89 14.06 9.31 10.07
CA ILE A 89 14.33 10.46 9.19
C ILE A 89 15.78 10.95 9.39
N ARG A 90 16.22 11.14 10.63
CA ARG A 90 17.59 11.55 10.95
C ARG A 90 18.63 10.55 10.41
N PHE A 91 18.38 9.26 10.61
CA PHE A 91 19.28 8.18 10.13
C PHE A 91 19.37 8.13 8.60
N LEU A 92 18.26 8.40 7.90
CA LEU A 92 18.20 8.32 6.44
C LEU A 92 18.74 9.59 5.76
N ASN A 93 18.69 10.74 6.44
CA ASN A 93 19.11 12.01 5.87
C ASN A 93 20.58 11.99 5.48
N ASN A 94 20.85 12.14 4.19
CA ASN A 94 22.19 12.18 3.59
C ASN A 94 22.58 13.57 3.06
N GLY A 95 21.82 14.61 3.45
CA GLY A 95 21.99 15.99 2.96
C GLY A 95 21.08 16.35 1.79
N HIS A 96 20.47 15.38 1.10
CA HIS A 96 19.48 15.59 0.04
C HIS A 96 18.04 15.67 0.58
N GLY A 97 17.85 15.50 1.89
CA GLY A 97 16.54 15.40 2.55
C GLY A 97 16.00 13.98 2.57
N VAL A 98 14.75 13.82 3.01
CA VAL A 98 14.04 12.53 3.07
C VAL A 98 12.63 12.70 2.50
N PHE A 99 12.21 11.81 1.60
CA PHE A 99 10.84 11.78 1.10
C PHE A 99 10.05 10.67 1.80
N ILE A 100 8.79 10.96 2.21
CA ILE A 100 7.99 10.04 3.01
C ILE A 100 6.65 9.76 2.31
N ILE A 101 6.28 8.48 2.20
CA ILE A 101 4.96 8.06 1.74
C ILE A 101 4.15 7.65 2.96
N VAL A 102 3.08 8.40 3.23
CA VAL A 102 2.21 8.23 4.40
C VAL A 102 0.86 7.68 3.95
N LYS A 103 0.34 6.67 4.62
CA LYS A 103 -1.04 6.21 4.40
C LYS A 103 -2.03 7.11 5.13
N ASN A 104 -3.17 7.39 4.51
CA ASN A 104 -4.21 8.25 5.08
C ASN A 104 -5.06 7.50 6.12
N PHE A 105 -4.47 7.19 7.26
CA PHE A 105 -5.15 6.76 8.48
C PHE A 105 -4.86 7.76 9.60
N GLU A 106 -5.83 8.05 10.44
CA GLU A 106 -5.71 9.09 11.47
C GLU A 106 -4.48 8.89 12.36
N ALA A 107 -4.24 7.65 12.80
CA ALA A 107 -3.10 7.33 13.64
C ALA A 107 -1.76 7.52 12.91
N ASP A 108 -1.65 7.07 11.64
CA ASP A 108 -0.46 7.28 10.83
C ASP A 108 -0.20 8.77 10.61
N ILE A 109 -1.20 9.52 10.18
CA ILE A 109 -1.09 10.97 9.96
C ILE A 109 -0.60 11.68 11.22
N LYS A 110 -1.15 11.36 12.39
CA LYS A 110 -0.77 11.98 13.66
C LYS A 110 0.71 11.76 13.98
N GLU A 111 1.19 10.53 13.86
CA GLU A 111 2.58 10.19 14.20
C GLU A 111 3.57 10.71 13.17
N PHE A 112 3.29 10.50 11.86
CA PHE A 112 4.16 10.95 10.78
C PHE A 112 4.21 12.49 10.67
N SER A 113 3.08 13.20 10.79
CA SER A 113 3.07 14.67 10.70
C SER A 113 3.88 15.33 11.80
N TRP A 114 3.82 14.80 13.02
CA TRP A 114 4.64 15.32 14.11
C TRP A 114 6.13 15.12 13.80
N ALA A 115 6.54 13.94 13.35
CA ALA A 115 7.94 13.64 13.04
C ALA A 115 8.45 14.49 11.85
N ILE A 116 7.65 14.64 10.80
CA ILE A 116 7.97 15.49 9.63
C ILE A 116 8.19 16.95 10.07
N ASN A 117 7.26 17.51 10.85
CA ASN A 117 7.35 18.88 11.31
C ASN A 117 8.56 19.10 12.22
N THR A 118 8.85 18.17 13.13
CA THR A 118 10.02 18.24 13.99
C THR A 118 11.33 18.15 13.20
N ALA A 119 11.42 17.23 12.24
CA ALA A 119 12.60 17.12 11.38
C ALA A 119 12.84 18.40 10.56
N ARG A 120 11.77 19.05 10.05
CA ARG A 120 11.85 20.33 9.35
C ARG A 120 12.34 21.46 10.26
N GLN A 121 11.91 21.50 11.53
CA GLN A 121 12.40 22.46 12.53
C GLN A 121 13.89 22.24 12.84
N GLU A 122 14.40 21.02 12.70
CA GLU A 122 15.82 20.68 12.82
C GLU A 122 16.64 20.99 11.54
N GLY A 123 16.01 21.56 10.51
CA GLY A 123 16.67 21.91 9.25
C GLY A 123 16.78 20.78 8.24
N ILE A 124 16.16 19.61 8.49
CA ILE A 124 16.12 18.51 7.52
C ILE A 124 15.03 18.80 6.48
N LYS A 125 15.40 18.79 5.20
CA LYS A 125 14.40 18.86 4.13
C LYS A 125 13.56 17.59 4.11
N VAL A 126 12.23 17.71 4.24
CA VAL A 126 11.32 16.57 4.20
C VAL A 126 10.17 16.87 3.24
N GLY A 127 10.06 16.05 2.17
CA GLY A 127 8.90 15.99 1.30
C GLY A 127 8.00 14.80 1.70
N TYR A 128 6.74 14.83 1.30
CA TYR A 128 5.85 13.68 1.51
C TYR A 128 4.73 13.61 0.47
N SER A 129 4.19 12.40 0.30
CA SER A 129 2.94 12.14 -0.42
C SER A 129 2.00 11.35 0.47
N LEU A 130 0.70 11.67 0.37
CA LEU A 130 -0.36 10.99 1.13
C LEU A 130 -1.04 9.96 0.22
N ALA A 131 -0.98 8.68 0.59
CA ALA A 131 -1.74 7.62 -0.06
C ALA A 131 -3.18 7.60 0.47
N HIS A 132 -4.15 7.80 -0.42
CA HIS A 132 -5.57 7.94 -0.08
C HIS A 132 -6.47 7.31 -1.17
N ASP A 133 -6.04 6.20 -1.69
CA ASP A 133 -6.59 5.52 -2.87
C ASP A 133 -7.95 4.83 -2.66
N ASP A 134 -8.43 4.69 -1.44
CA ASP A 134 -9.72 4.05 -1.14
C ASP A 134 -10.92 4.91 -1.57
N ILE A 135 -11.66 4.42 -2.55
CA ILE A 135 -12.89 5.08 -3.04
C ILE A 135 -14.18 4.55 -2.41
N SER A 136 -14.11 3.64 -1.47
CA SER A 136 -15.29 3.10 -0.78
C SER A 136 -15.91 4.08 0.22
N ILE A 137 -15.13 5.07 0.67
CA ILE A 137 -15.54 6.10 1.63
C ILE A 137 -15.90 7.37 0.87
N GLU A 138 -17.18 7.73 0.86
CA GLU A 138 -17.65 8.98 0.24
C GLU A 138 -17.15 10.21 1.03
N PRO A 139 -16.59 11.22 0.36
CA PRO A 139 -16.22 12.46 1.02
C PRO A 139 -17.47 13.22 1.48
N HIS A 140 -17.54 13.62 2.76
CA HIS A 140 -18.66 14.44 3.25
C HIS A 140 -18.60 15.89 2.75
N ASN A 141 -17.43 16.36 2.34
CA ASN A 141 -17.25 17.65 1.65
C ASN A 141 -16.01 17.62 0.75
N ARG A 142 -15.93 18.57 -0.20
CA ARG A 142 -14.86 18.64 -1.22
C ARG A 142 -13.46 18.94 -0.67
N PHE A 143 -13.33 19.31 0.59
CA PHE A 143 -12.06 19.71 1.21
C PHE A 143 -11.44 18.63 2.09
N GLN A 144 -12.12 17.50 2.27
CA GLN A 144 -11.68 16.44 3.16
C GLN A 144 -11.21 15.22 2.36
N ILE A 145 -9.89 14.96 2.37
CA ILE A 145 -9.34 13.71 1.84
C ILE A 145 -9.68 12.61 2.84
N ARG A 146 -10.63 11.74 2.48
CA ARG A 146 -11.14 10.66 3.35
C ARG A 146 -10.70 9.27 2.95
N GLY A 147 -10.30 9.07 1.70
CA GLY A 147 -9.83 7.78 1.24
C GLY A 147 -8.70 7.26 2.11
N ARG A 148 -8.81 6.00 2.58
CA ARG A 148 -7.73 5.32 3.29
C ARG A 148 -6.60 4.96 2.32
N GLY A 149 -5.38 4.79 2.81
CA GLY A 149 -4.26 4.27 2.02
C GLY A 149 -4.34 2.74 1.95
N LEU A 150 -4.67 2.20 0.78
CA LEU A 150 -4.79 0.77 0.51
C LEU A 150 -3.67 0.29 -0.45
N ALA A 151 -3.91 -0.78 -1.21
CA ALA A 151 -2.93 -1.41 -2.09
C ALA A 151 -2.38 -0.49 -3.19
N GLY A 152 -3.11 0.57 -3.59
CA GLY A 152 -2.63 1.59 -4.51
C GLY A 152 -1.39 2.35 -4.00
N THR A 153 -1.16 2.37 -2.70
CA THR A 153 0.09 2.88 -2.09
C THR A 153 1.34 2.27 -2.73
N ILE A 154 1.26 1.03 -3.23
CA ILE A 154 2.41 0.34 -3.84
C ILE A 154 2.81 0.97 -5.18
N LEU A 155 1.86 1.55 -5.91
CA LEU A 155 2.16 2.32 -7.14
C LEU A 155 2.98 3.58 -6.79
N LEU A 156 2.65 4.26 -5.69
CA LEU A 156 3.48 5.37 -5.17
C LEU A 156 4.89 4.90 -4.83
N HIS A 157 5.04 3.75 -4.15
CA HIS A 157 6.37 3.21 -3.82
C HIS A 157 7.22 2.98 -5.07
N LYS A 158 6.62 2.42 -6.13
CA LYS A 158 7.33 2.08 -7.35
C LYS A 158 7.67 3.30 -8.20
N ILE A 159 6.71 4.19 -8.42
CA ILE A 159 6.88 5.34 -9.32
C ILE A 159 7.79 6.40 -8.68
N LEU A 160 7.58 6.74 -7.40
CA LEU A 160 8.43 7.69 -6.68
C LEU A 160 9.83 7.13 -6.42
N GLY A 161 9.93 5.81 -6.10
CA GLY A 161 11.22 5.15 -5.95
C GLY A 161 12.06 5.14 -7.21
N TYR A 162 11.44 4.90 -8.35
CA TYR A 162 12.09 5.01 -9.66
C TYR A 162 12.53 6.44 -9.96
N ALA A 163 11.69 7.43 -9.69
CA ALA A 163 12.04 8.83 -9.91
C ALA A 163 13.23 9.26 -9.03
N ALA A 164 13.24 8.88 -7.75
CA ALA A 164 14.36 9.14 -6.85
C ALA A 164 15.63 8.46 -7.31
N GLN A 165 15.57 7.21 -7.77
CA GLN A 165 16.73 6.49 -8.33
C GLN A 165 17.31 7.20 -9.56
N ASN A 166 16.48 7.87 -10.33
CA ASN A 166 16.88 8.65 -11.52
C ASN A 166 17.21 10.12 -11.21
N GLY A 167 17.41 10.46 -9.94
CA GLY A 167 17.94 11.75 -9.50
C GLY A 167 16.91 12.84 -9.23
N ALA A 168 15.62 12.48 -9.12
CA ALA A 168 14.60 13.45 -8.70
C ALA A 168 14.91 13.97 -7.29
N ASP A 169 14.84 15.30 -7.11
CA ASP A 169 14.98 15.96 -5.83
C ASP A 169 13.68 15.96 -5.01
N ILE A 170 13.72 16.54 -3.80
CA ILE A 170 12.56 16.59 -2.89
C ILE A 170 11.37 17.32 -3.50
N GLU A 171 11.59 18.38 -4.26
CA GLU A 171 10.54 19.20 -4.86
C GLU A 171 9.88 18.42 -6.00
N GLN A 172 10.69 17.86 -6.89
CA GLN A 172 10.21 17.00 -7.98
C GLN A 172 9.44 15.77 -7.48
N LEU A 173 9.92 15.13 -6.41
CA LEU A 173 9.20 13.99 -5.78
C LEU A 173 7.89 14.44 -5.14
N THR A 174 7.85 15.64 -4.56
CA THR A 174 6.64 16.20 -3.96
C THR A 174 5.60 16.51 -5.03
N ASP A 175 6.01 17.14 -6.14
CA ASP A 175 5.14 17.46 -7.25
C ASP A 175 4.60 16.19 -7.90
N LEU A 176 5.47 15.20 -8.16
CA LEU A 176 5.08 13.91 -8.70
C LEU A 176 4.10 13.16 -7.77
N GLY A 177 4.36 13.19 -6.47
CA GLY A 177 3.48 12.58 -5.47
C GLY A 177 2.09 13.24 -5.43
N HIS A 178 2.03 14.56 -5.55
CA HIS A 178 0.77 15.31 -5.61
C HIS A 178 0.01 15.09 -6.93
N GLU A 179 0.72 14.90 -8.03
CA GLU A 179 0.12 14.55 -9.33
C GLU A 179 -0.44 13.11 -9.31
N LEU A 180 0.32 12.15 -8.79
CA LEU A 180 0.02 10.73 -8.89
C LEU A 180 -1.02 10.26 -7.87
N ALA A 181 -0.92 10.68 -6.60
CA ALA A 181 -1.74 10.13 -5.52
C ALA A 181 -3.26 10.29 -5.76
N PRO A 182 -3.78 11.42 -6.27
CA PRO A 182 -5.20 11.59 -6.56
C PRO A 182 -5.72 10.74 -7.73
N GLU A 183 -4.81 10.24 -8.56
CA GLU A 183 -5.16 9.46 -9.74
C GLU A 183 -5.35 7.96 -9.44
N ILE A 184 -4.93 7.52 -8.27
CA ILE A 184 -5.01 6.12 -7.86
C ILE A 184 -6.34 5.89 -7.14
N ALA A 185 -7.12 4.91 -7.61
CA ALA A 185 -8.35 4.49 -6.95
C ALA A 185 -8.35 2.99 -6.68
N THR A 186 -8.63 2.63 -5.44
CA THR A 186 -8.71 1.25 -4.96
C THR A 186 -10.07 0.98 -4.33
N ILE A 187 -10.61 -0.18 -4.62
CA ILE A 187 -11.78 -0.73 -3.92
C ILE A 187 -11.62 -2.22 -3.77
N GLY A 188 -12.06 -2.78 -2.65
CA GLY A 188 -11.94 -4.20 -2.37
C GLY A 188 -13.20 -4.80 -1.78
N PHE A 189 -13.17 -6.12 -1.65
CA PHE A 189 -14.16 -6.90 -0.92
C PHE A 189 -13.46 -7.98 -0.09
N ALA A 190 -14.14 -8.43 0.97
CA ALA A 190 -13.71 -9.57 1.78
C ALA A 190 -14.77 -10.66 1.78
N THR A 191 -14.30 -11.92 1.74
CA THR A 191 -15.09 -13.15 1.95
C THR A 191 -14.88 -13.71 3.34
N LYS A 192 -13.83 -13.27 4.04
CA LYS A 192 -13.51 -13.60 5.43
C LYS A 192 -12.86 -12.39 6.11
N ALA A 193 -13.32 -12.08 7.31
CA ALA A 193 -12.78 -10.98 8.10
C ALA A 193 -11.35 -11.26 8.61
N ALA A 194 -10.57 -10.19 8.77
CA ALA A 194 -9.25 -10.25 9.39
C ALA A 194 -9.32 -10.66 10.86
N SER A 195 -8.24 -11.28 11.33
CA SER A 195 -8.11 -11.72 12.72
C SER A 195 -6.72 -11.45 13.26
N LEU A 196 -6.60 -11.08 14.53
CA LEU A 196 -5.31 -10.89 15.18
C LEU A 196 -4.86 -12.18 15.89
N PRO A 197 -3.54 -12.43 16.00
CA PRO A 197 -3.02 -13.49 16.83
C PRO A 197 -3.55 -13.39 18.27
N GLN A 198 -4.03 -14.52 18.82
CA GLN A 198 -4.62 -14.61 20.17
C GLN A 198 -5.95 -13.87 20.35
N ALA A 199 -6.53 -13.26 19.32
CA ALA A 199 -7.90 -12.77 19.40
C ALA A 199 -8.90 -13.94 19.38
N THR A 200 -9.96 -13.80 20.14
CA THR A 200 -11.06 -14.78 20.18
C THR A 200 -12.09 -14.53 19.08
N LEU A 201 -12.19 -13.30 18.61
CA LEU A 201 -13.12 -12.88 17.58
C LEU A 201 -12.38 -12.22 16.40
N PRO A 202 -12.92 -12.29 15.19
CA PRO A 202 -12.45 -11.52 14.06
C PRO A 202 -12.65 -10.01 14.30
N LEU A 203 -12.00 -9.17 13.50
CA LEU A 203 -12.04 -7.71 13.65
C LEU A 203 -13.40 -7.10 13.30
N PHE A 204 -14.16 -7.76 12.45
CA PHE A 204 -15.57 -7.44 12.16
C PHE A 204 -16.36 -8.72 11.93
N ASN A 205 -17.68 -8.63 12.03
CA ASN A 205 -18.55 -9.80 11.83
C ASN A 205 -18.87 -9.96 10.33
N LEU A 206 -18.50 -11.12 9.77
CA LEU A 206 -18.86 -11.52 8.42
C LEU A 206 -19.26 -12.99 8.47
N GLU A 207 -20.56 -13.25 8.31
CA GLU A 207 -21.08 -14.60 8.26
C GLU A 207 -20.60 -15.34 7.00
N GLU A 208 -20.41 -16.65 7.11
CA GLU A 208 -20.03 -17.50 5.99
C GLU A 208 -21.03 -17.37 4.84
N GLY A 209 -20.51 -17.30 3.61
CA GLY A 209 -21.34 -17.11 2.41
C GLY A 209 -21.69 -15.66 2.12
N ASN A 210 -21.28 -14.70 2.96
CA ASN A 210 -21.46 -13.29 2.71
C ASN A 210 -20.17 -12.60 2.22
N ILE A 211 -20.36 -11.48 1.52
CA ILE A 211 -19.31 -10.60 1.02
C ILE A 211 -19.44 -9.22 1.66
N SER A 212 -18.35 -8.66 2.17
CA SER A 212 -18.27 -7.26 2.61
C SER A 212 -17.53 -6.43 1.58
N TYR A 213 -18.19 -5.43 0.97
CA TYR A 213 -17.60 -4.52 -0.01
C TYR A 213 -17.06 -3.25 0.63
N GLY A 214 -15.91 -2.75 0.13
CA GLY A 214 -15.30 -1.50 0.58
C GLY A 214 -14.59 -1.63 1.93
N ILE A 215 -14.03 -2.82 2.19
CA ILE A 215 -13.30 -3.12 3.42
C ILE A 215 -11.99 -2.34 3.50
N GLY A 216 -11.56 -2.02 4.72
CA GLY A 216 -10.22 -1.53 5.02
C GLY A 216 -9.22 -2.63 5.31
N ILE A 217 -8.00 -2.24 5.65
CA ILE A 217 -6.91 -3.17 5.97
C ILE A 217 -6.67 -3.36 7.47
N HIS A 218 -7.35 -2.61 8.34
CA HIS A 218 -7.27 -2.73 9.80
C HIS A 218 -8.54 -3.35 10.42
N GLY A 219 -9.41 -3.95 9.59
CA GLY A 219 -10.67 -4.55 10.05
C GLY A 219 -11.84 -3.56 10.06
N GLU A 220 -11.73 -2.45 9.37
CA GLU A 220 -12.87 -1.56 9.16
C GLU A 220 -13.90 -2.27 8.29
N GLU A 221 -15.14 -2.24 8.74
CA GLU A 221 -16.26 -2.82 8.02
C GLU A 221 -16.50 -2.08 6.69
N GLY A 222 -16.93 -2.84 5.68
CA GLY A 222 -17.30 -2.28 4.38
C GLY A 222 -18.62 -1.54 4.41
N TYR A 223 -18.94 -0.87 3.29
CA TYR A 223 -20.20 -0.11 3.16
C TYR A 223 -21.43 -1.00 2.91
N ARG A 224 -21.24 -2.27 2.54
CA ARG A 224 -22.33 -3.19 2.25
C ARG A 224 -21.91 -4.65 2.44
N ILE A 225 -22.76 -5.42 3.13
CA ILE A 225 -22.66 -6.88 3.24
C ILE A 225 -23.82 -7.51 2.48
N VAL A 226 -23.52 -8.49 1.63
CA VAL A 226 -24.49 -9.23 0.81
C VAL A 226 -24.10 -10.71 0.69
N PRO A 227 -25.04 -11.63 0.43
CA PRO A 227 -24.72 -13.00 0.08
C PRO A 227 -23.88 -13.10 -1.20
N PHE A 228 -22.89 -13.97 -1.20
CA PHE A 228 -22.12 -14.30 -2.40
C PHE A 228 -23.03 -14.91 -3.47
N GLN A 229 -22.83 -14.51 -4.73
CA GLN A 229 -23.56 -15.05 -5.86
C GLN A 229 -22.61 -15.66 -6.92
N SER A 230 -21.76 -14.83 -7.51
CA SER A 230 -20.74 -15.26 -8.48
C SER A 230 -19.57 -14.28 -8.54
N SER A 231 -18.45 -14.74 -9.10
CA SER A 231 -17.27 -13.89 -9.34
C SER A 231 -17.58 -12.75 -10.32
N GLU A 232 -18.40 -12.97 -11.33
CA GLU A 232 -18.85 -11.95 -12.30
C GLU A 232 -19.61 -10.81 -11.61
N ILE A 233 -20.48 -11.13 -10.63
CA ILE A 233 -21.22 -10.12 -9.86
C ILE A 233 -20.27 -9.33 -8.97
N LEU A 234 -19.29 -9.98 -8.35
CA LEU A 234 -18.23 -9.29 -7.60
C LEU A 234 -17.46 -8.32 -8.49
N ALA A 235 -17.00 -8.78 -9.65
CA ALA A 235 -16.26 -7.96 -10.61
C ALA A 235 -17.10 -6.78 -11.12
N ASN A 236 -18.39 -7.01 -11.41
CA ASN A 236 -19.30 -5.96 -11.87
C ASN A 236 -19.52 -4.84 -10.81
N GLU A 237 -19.65 -5.20 -9.53
CA GLU A 237 -19.76 -4.20 -8.44
C GLU A 237 -18.48 -3.34 -8.37
N ILE A 238 -17.31 -3.98 -8.41
CA ILE A 238 -16.01 -3.28 -8.38
C ILE A 238 -15.87 -2.34 -9.58
N ILE A 239 -16.14 -2.82 -10.78
CA ILE A 239 -16.08 -2.02 -12.03
C ILE A 239 -17.06 -0.86 -11.99
N SER A 240 -18.28 -1.10 -11.53
CA SER A 240 -19.30 -0.05 -11.42
C SER A 240 -18.83 1.10 -10.53
N LYS A 241 -18.21 0.81 -9.40
CA LYS A 241 -17.65 1.83 -8.50
C LYS A 241 -16.48 2.58 -9.12
N LEU A 242 -15.53 1.87 -9.75
CA LEU A 242 -14.41 2.48 -10.45
C LEU A 242 -14.86 3.35 -11.64
N ARG A 243 -15.87 2.88 -12.38
CA ARG A 243 -16.47 3.65 -13.46
C ARG A 243 -17.11 4.95 -12.97
N LEU A 244 -17.85 4.90 -11.88
CA LEU A 244 -18.45 6.08 -11.25
C LEU A 244 -17.37 7.07 -10.76
N HIS A 245 -16.24 6.57 -10.31
CA HIS A 245 -15.13 7.40 -9.85
C HIS A 245 -14.42 8.11 -11.02
N TYR A 246 -14.05 7.37 -12.06
CA TYR A 246 -13.25 7.91 -13.16
C TYR A 246 -14.08 8.53 -14.29
N HIS A 247 -15.36 8.19 -14.40
CA HIS A 247 -16.21 8.60 -15.54
C HIS A 247 -15.53 8.29 -16.90
N TRP A 248 -14.84 7.15 -16.98
CA TRP A 248 -14.04 6.78 -18.13
C TRP A 248 -14.82 6.69 -19.43
N LYS A 249 -14.09 6.83 -20.53
CA LYS A 249 -14.60 6.72 -21.89
C LYS A 249 -13.93 5.53 -22.60
N LYS A 250 -14.58 5.10 -23.67
CA LYS A 250 -14.00 4.08 -24.55
C LYS A 250 -12.64 4.53 -25.09
N GLY A 251 -11.63 3.69 -24.91
CA GLY A 251 -10.24 3.95 -25.31
C GLY A 251 -9.35 4.52 -24.22
N ASP A 252 -9.89 4.89 -23.04
CA ASP A 252 -9.06 5.30 -21.90
C ASP A 252 -8.13 4.17 -21.47
N GLN A 253 -6.93 4.54 -21.06
CA GLN A 253 -5.86 3.61 -20.71
C GLN A 253 -5.61 3.61 -19.20
N PHE A 254 -5.49 2.41 -18.62
CA PHE A 254 -5.29 2.25 -17.19
C PHE A 254 -4.15 1.28 -16.85
N ILE A 255 -3.54 1.54 -15.70
CA ILE A 255 -2.73 0.63 -14.90
C ILE A 255 -3.68 -0.14 -13.99
N LEU A 256 -3.54 -1.46 -13.93
CA LEU A 256 -4.34 -2.35 -13.08
C LEU A 256 -3.44 -3.10 -12.10
N LEU A 257 -3.75 -2.99 -10.80
CA LEU A 257 -3.19 -3.83 -9.75
C LEU A 257 -4.30 -4.64 -9.08
N VAL A 258 -4.17 -5.97 -9.05
CA VAL A 258 -5.12 -6.86 -8.36
C VAL A 258 -4.42 -7.50 -7.18
N ASN A 259 -4.84 -7.14 -6.00
CA ASN A 259 -4.18 -7.48 -4.74
C ASN A 259 -4.98 -8.51 -3.94
N ASN A 260 -4.33 -9.62 -3.60
CA ASN A 260 -4.82 -10.59 -2.61
C ASN A 260 -4.69 -9.98 -1.20
N LEU A 261 -5.78 -9.96 -0.46
CA LEU A 261 -5.79 -9.42 0.91
C LEU A 261 -5.18 -10.37 1.96
N GLY A 262 -4.76 -11.58 1.53
CA GLY A 262 -3.97 -12.47 2.38
C GLY A 262 -4.21 -13.94 2.14
N THR A 263 -5.43 -14.44 2.31
CA THR A 263 -5.71 -15.88 2.30
C THR A 263 -6.58 -16.37 1.13
N THR A 264 -6.85 -15.51 0.14
CA THR A 264 -7.51 -15.91 -1.11
C THR A 264 -6.58 -16.79 -1.93
N SER A 265 -7.08 -17.93 -2.43
CA SER A 265 -6.26 -18.84 -3.22
C SER A 265 -5.90 -18.28 -4.60
N ASN A 266 -4.80 -18.75 -5.18
CA ASN A 266 -4.40 -18.34 -6.54
C ASN A 266 -5.46 -18.73 -7.59
N LEU A 267 -6.22 -19.80 -7.37
CA LEU A 267 -7.31 -20.20 -8.26
C LEU A 267 -8.45 -19.18 -8.24
N GLU A 268 -8.90 -18.76 -7.06
CA GLU A 268 -9.93 -17.73 -6.91
C GLU A 268 -9.47 -16.38 -7.47
N MET A 269 -8.21 -16.01 -7.22
CA MET A 269 -7.60 -14.82 -7.83
C MET A 269 -7.68 -14.88 -9.36
N GLY A 270 -7.32 -16.00 -9.96
CA GLY A 270 -7.34 -16.20 -11.41
C GLY A 270 -8.75 -16.11 -12.01
N ILE A 271 -9.74 -16.72 -11.35
CA ILE A 271 -11.15 -16.63 -11.78
C ILE A 271 -11.63 -15.18 -11.75
N PHE A 272 -11.43 -14.50 -10.64
CA PHE A 272 -11.87 -13.11 -10.49
C PHE A 272 -11.16 -12.16 -11.49
N ILE A 273 -9.86 -12.32 -11.71
CA ILE A 273 -9.10 -11.51 -12.68
C ILE A 273 -9.64 -11.73 -14.11
N ASN A 274 -9.97 -12.96 -14.49
CA ASN A 274 -10.56 -13.25 -15.78
C ASN A 274 -11.87 -12.48 -15.99
N ASP A 275 -12.78 -12.55 -15.04
CA ASP A 275 -14.08 -11.89 -15.11
C ASP A 275 -13.93 -10.36 -15.12
N LEU A 276 -13.00 -9.85 -14.28
CA LEU A 276 -12.66 -8.41 -14.22
C LEU A 276 -12.16 -7.91 -15.58
N LEU A 277 -11.24 -8.63 -16.23
CA LEU A 277 -10.67 -8.23 -17.53
C LEU A 277 -11.70 -8.29 -18.66
N GLN A 278 -12.57 -9.30 -18.70
CA GLN A 278 -13.65 -9.39 -19.68
C GLN A 278 -14.62 -8.20 -19.55
N LEU A 279 -14.99 -7.83 -18.34
CA LEU A 279 -15.87 -6.69 -18.10
C LEU A 279 -15.19 -5.36 -18.46
N LEU A 280 -13.90 -5.17 -18.16
CA LEU A 280 -13.14 -3.98 -18.57
C LEU A 280 -13.05 -3.85 -20.10
N GLU A 281 -12.90 -4.98 -20.81
CA GLU A 281 -12.92 -5.02 -22.27
C GLU A 281 -14.31 -4.60 -22.83
N ILE A 282 -15.40 -5.09 -22.23
CA ILE A 282 -16.79 -4.70 -22.58
C ILE A 282 -16.99 -3.20 -22.34
N GLU A 283 -16.47 -2.65 -21.26
CA GLU A 283 -16.48 -1.20 -20.98
C GLU A 283 -15.64 -0.38 -21.96
N GLY A 284 -14.80 -1.05 -22.77
CA GLY A 284 -13.99 -0.44 -23.82
C GLY A 284 -12.77 0.32 -23.31
N VAL A 285 -12.30 0.05 -22.10
CA VAL A 285 -11.04 0.58 -21.57
C VAL A 285 -9.87 -0.34 -21.91
N THR A 286 -8.67 0.20 -21.96
CA THR A 286 -7.46 -0.55 -22.29
C THR A 286 -6.56 -0.67 -21.06
N ILE A 287 -6.22 -1.89 -20.66
CA ILE A 287 -5.23 -2.12 -19.59
C ILE A 287 -3.84 -2.18 -20.23
N THR A 288 -3.00 -1.18 -19.96
CA THR A 288 -1.63 -1.05 -20.50
C THR A 288 -0.57 -1.66 -19.60
N PHE A 289 -0.88 -1.81 -18.31
CA PHE A 289 -0.05 -2.50 -17.33
C PHE A 289 -0.96 -3.26 -16.38
N ILE A 290 -0.63 -4.52 -16.13
CA ILE A 290 -1.32 -5.36 -15.14
C ILE A 290 -0.32 -6.03 -14.22
N LYS A 291 -0.64 -6.03 -12.94
CA LYS A 291 0.09 -6.82 -11.95
C LYS A 291 -0.91 -7.41 -10.95
N SER A 292 -0.77 -8.70 -10.66
CA SER A 292 -1.59 -9.40 -9.67
C SER A 292 -0.71 -10.16 -8.69
N GLY A 293 -1.14 -10.24 -7.44
CA GLY A 293 -0.39 -10.93 -6.39
C GLY A 293 -0.79 -10.48 -4.99
N THR A 294 0.06 -10.77 -4.03
CA THR A 294 -0.11 -10.37 -2.63
C THR A 294 0.80 -9.17 -2.36
N PHE A 295 0.26 -7.97 -2.28
CA PHE A 295 1.03 -6.73 -2.18
C PHE A 295 0.84 -6.00 -0.84
N MET A 296 -0.40 -5.87 -0.39
CA MET A 296 -0.75 -5.29 0.90
C MET A 296 -1.93 -6.09 1.47
N THR A 297 -1.67 -6.77 2.56
CA THR A 297 -2.62 -7.69 3.16
C THR A 297 -3.33 -7.09 4.38
N SER A 298 -4.33 -7.79 4.85
CA SER A 298 -4.84 -7.68 6.20
C SER A 298 -4.81 -9.06 6.83
N LEU A 299 -4.16 -9.18 7.97
CA LEU A 299 -3.81 -10.45 8.59
C LEU A 299 -5.00 -11.42 8.65
N ASP A 300 -4.86 -12.62 8.05
CA ASP A 300 -5.88 -13.68 7.97
C ASP A 300 -7.13 -13.34 7.14
N MET A 301 -7.20 -12.21 6.47
CA MET A 301 -8.34 -11.82 5.62
C MET A 301 -8.33 -12.61 4.30
N ALA A 302 -9.50 -13.11 3.88
CA ALA A 302 -9.72 -13.53 2.50
C ALA A 302 -10.51 -12.44 1.77
N GLY A 303 -10.05 -12.10 0.58
CA GLY A 303 -10.65 -11.05 -0.25
C GLY A 303 -9.66 -10.53 -1.29
N ILE A 304 -10.13 -9.60 -2.10
CA ILE A 304 -9.36 -9.02 -3.19
C ILE A 304 -9.60 -7.51 -3.20
N SER A 305 -8.57 -6.72 -3.46
CA SER A 305 -8.71 -5.31 -3.82
C SER A 305 -8.18 -5.05 -5.23
N VAL A 306 -8.88 -4.17 -5.94
CA VAL A 306 -8.59 -3.76 -7.30
C VAL A 306 -8.23 -2.29 -7.29
N THR A 307 -7.04 -1.98 -7.81
CA THR A 307 -6.55 -0.62 -8.00
C THR A 307 -6.50 -0.30 -9.47
N LEU A 308 -7.08 0.82 -9.87
CA LEU A 308 -6.86 1.43 -11.18
C LEU A 308 -6.12 2.76 -11.02
N CYS A 309 -5.33 3.11 -12.04
CA CYS A 309 -4.72 4.42 -12.19
C CYS A 309 -4.69 4.76 -13.69
N PRO A 310 -5.26 5.89 -14.15
CA PRO A 310 -5.23 6.28 -15.55
C PRO A 310 -3.79 6.58 -16.00
N VAL A 311 -3.45 6.24 -17.23
CA VAL A 311 -2.13 6.54 -17.79
C VAL A 311 -2.08 7.98 -18.26
N LYS A 312 -1.83 8.91 -17.36
CA LYS A 312 -1.64 10.34 -17.68
C LYS A 312 -0.23 10.67 -18.10
N ASN A 313 0.76 9.88 -17.66
CA ASN A 313 2.16 10.10 -17.93
C ASN A 313 2.84 8.77 -18.31
N LYS A 314 3.50 8.74 -19.47
CA LYS A 314 4.25 7.55 -19.94
C LYS A 314 5.39 7.14 -19.00
N GLN A 315 5.98 8.10 -18.29
CA GLN A 315 7.04 7.83 -17.32
C GLN A 315 6.54 6.93 -16.16
N TRP A 316 5.24 6.95 -15.84
CA TRP A 316 4.67 6.03 -14.85
C TRP A 316 4.76 4.58 -15.33
N LEU A 317 4.47 4.32 -16.62
CA LEU A 317 4.62 2.97 -17.20
C LEU A 317 6.09 2.54 -17.26
N GLU A 318 6.99 3.44 -17.59
CA GLU A 318 8.45 3.18 -17.57
C GLU A 318 8.88 2.79 -16.15
N ALA A 319 8.45 3.55 -15.15
CA ALA A 319 8.73 3.27 -13.75
C ALA A 319 8.20 1.88 -13.32
N LEU A 320 6.95 1.55 -13.67
CA LEU A 320 6.33 0.27 -13.32
C LEU A 320 7.05 -0.93 -13.95
N ASN A 321 7.56 -0.79 -15.16
CA ASN A 321 8.29 -1.84 -15.89
C ASN A 321 9.79 -1.88 -15.55
N ALA A 322 10.34 -0.85 -14.91
CA ALA A 322 11.75 -0.80 -14.56
C ALA A 322 12.10 -1.88 -13.52
N PRO A 323 13.29 -2.49 -13.61
CA PRO A 323 13.73 -3.48 -12.65
C PRO A 323 13.85 -2.88 -11.24
N THR A 324 13.68 -3.73 -10.24
CA THR A 324 13.86 -3.39 -8.82
C THR A 324 14.48 -4.56 -8.06
N THR A 325 15.13 -4.27 -6.95
CA THR A 325 15.61 -5.30 -6.03
C THR A 325 14.65 -5.51 -4.84
N ALA A 326 13.53 -4.80 -4.79
CA ALA A 326 12.47 -5.03 -3.83
C ALA A 326 11.83 -6.41 -4.07
N PHE A 327 11.83 -7.28 -3.06
CA PHE A 327 11.47 -8.68 -3.25
C PHE A 327 9.95 -8.94 -3.44
N ALA A 328 9.13 -7.95 -3.13
CA ALA A 328 7.68 -8.08 -3.24
C ALA A 328 7.07 -7.39 -4.47
N TRP A 329 7.91 -6.83 -5.35
CA TRP A 329 7.42 -6.21 -6.60
C TRP A 329 7.49 -7.13 -7.80
#